data_2dcd21eb0ef864ceaf45343b53c88556
#
_entry.id   2dcd21eb0ef864ceaf45343b53c88556
#
_cell.length_a   1.000
_cell.length_b   1.000
_cell.length_c   1.000
_cell.angle_alpha   90.00
_cell.angle_beta   90.00
_cell.angle_gamma   90.00
#
_symmetry.space_group_name_H-M   'P 1'
#
loop_
_entity.id
_entity.type
_entity.pdbx_description
1 polymer ?
#
loop_
_entity_poly.entity_id
_entity_poly.type
_entity_poly.pdbx_seq_one_letter_code
_entity_poly.pdbx_strand_id
1 'polypeptide(L)'
;TGALDVLKNPDNRRYLTKAEEGQLRSEIAHAYFIFGVDAKAIREARHAIGVGKSDASLGYWAGGLAAWRSAQYDLAGQFFRSLVDLPGVSPGRRSAAAFWAHRVELRAGNAAKSIEYLTIAAQEIDSFYGAVAREALGQKVALSFDLPLMHGRFIAWLAARPGGQRMFGLLQIGNTHSA
;
A
#
# COMPACT_ATOMS: atom_id res chain seq x y z
N THR A 1 19.98 -9.83 -4.88
CA THR A 1 21.25 -9.84 -4.11
C THR A 1 21.75 -8.42 -3.86
N GLY A 2 21.73 -7.51 -4.85
CA GLY A 2 22.31 -6.17 -4.73
C GLY A 2 21.77 -5.31 -3.57
N ALA A 3 20.43 -5.19 -3.40
CA ALA A 3 19.86 -4.34 -2.35
C ALA A 3 20.18 -4.81 -0.92
N LEU A 4 20.20 -6.12 -0.68
CA LEU A 4 20.63 -6.68 0.60
C LEU A 4 22.13 -6.47 0.87
N ASP A 5 22.95 -6.49 -0.16
CA ASP A 5 24.39 -6.30 -0.01
C ASP A 5 24.71 -4.83 0.33
N VAL A 6 23.92 -3.88 -0.20
CA VAL A 6 23.97 -2.47 0.22
C VAL A 6 23.69 -2.34 1.72
N LEU A 7 22.64 -2.99 2.22
CA LEU A 7 22.26 -2.92 3.64
C LEU A 7 23.20 -3.67 4.59
N LYS A 8 23.90 -4.69 4.10
CA LYS A 8 24.91 -5.44 4.89
C LYS A 8 26.21 -4.67 5.08
N ASN A 9 26.53 -3.78 4.15
CA ASN A 9 27.73 -2.97 4.24
C ASN A 9 27.50 -1.78 5.19
N PRO A 10 28.25 -1.69 6.33
CA PRO A 10 28.09 -0.59 7.30
C PRO A 10 28.37 0.78 6.68
N ASP A 11 29.30 0.85 5.73
CA ASP A 11 29.66 2.09 5.04
C ASP A 11 28.52 2.64 4.20
N ASN A 12 27.73 1.77 3.57
CA ASN A 12 26.55 2.20 2.82
C ASN A 12 25.39 2.59 3.75
N ARG A 13 25.18 1.83 4.82
CA ARG A 13 24.09 2.09 5.78
C ARG A 13 24.20 3.44 6.47
N ARG A 14 25.39 3.93 6.75
CA ARG A 14 25.57 5.24 7.43
C ARG A 14 25.05 6.43 6.64
N TYR A 15 24.85 6.27 5.32
CA TYR A 15 24.27 7.32 4.46
C TYR A 15 22.74 7.27 4.37
N LEU A 16 22.11 6.22 4.90
CA LEU A 16 20.65 6.07 4.91
C LEU A 16 20.07 6.61 6.21
N THR A 17 19.00 7.38 6.09
CA THR A 17 18.14 7.68 7.22
C THR A 17 17.38 6.40 7.64
N LYS A 18 16.81 6.40 8.87
CA LYS A 18 15.98 5.28 9.32
C LYS A 18 14.74 5.05 8.41
N ALA A 19 14.17 6.13 7.89
CA ALA A 19 13.06 6.06 6.94
C ALA A 19 13.48 5.36 5.65
N GLU A 20 14.58 5.79 5.02
CA GLU A 20 15.12 5.19 3.80
C GLU A 20 15.53 3.72 3.99
N GLU A 21 16.19 3.39 5.10
CA GLU A 21 16.50 1.99 5.43
C GLU A 21 15.21 1.17 5.58
N GLY A 22 14.19 1.70 6.27
CA GLY A 22 12.89 1.05 6.42
C GLY A 22 12.18 0.83 5.10
N GLN A 23 12.18 1.83 4.22
CA GLN A 23 11.62 1.71 2.87
C GLN A 23 12.35 0.65 2.04
N LEU A 24 13.68 0.69 1.97
CA LEU A 24 14.48 -0.27 1.22
C LEU A 24 14.26 -1.72 1.72
N ARG A 25 14.19 -1.92 3.04
CA ARG A 25 13.87 -3.24 3.62
C ARG A 25 12.46 -3.68 3.27
N SER A 26 11.51 -2.74 3.20
CA SER A 26 10.13 -3.01 2.81
C SER A 26 10.04 -3.50 1.36
N GLU A 27 10.80 -2.89 0.45
CA GLU A 27 10.92 -3.33 -0.95
C GLU A 27 11.53 -4.74 -1.05
N ILE A 28 12.56 -5.02 -0.25
CA ILE A 28 13.17 -6.35 -0.18
C ILE A 28 12.17 -7.39 0.35
N ALA A 29 11.40 -7.04 1.39
CA ALA A 29 10.36 -7.92 1.92
C ALA A 29 9.29 -8.20 0.86
N HIS A 30 8.86 -7.17 0.13
CA HIS A 30 7.89 -7.30 -0.96
C HIS A 30 8.43 -8.16 -2.11
N ALA A 31 9.69 -7.97 -2.51
CA ALA A 31 10.34 -8.82 -3.51
C ALA A 31 10.36 -10.30 -3.07
N TYR A 32 10.76 -10.59 -1.83
CA TYR A 32 10.72 -11.97 -1.31
C TYR A 32 9.30 -12.55 -1.33
N PHE A 33 8.28 -11.76 -0.99
CA PHE A 33 6.88 -12.19 -1.08
C PHE A 33 6.50 -12.54 -2.52
N ILE A 34 6.83 -11.71 -3.51
CA ILE A 34 6.54 -11.97 -4.93
C ILE A 34 7.22 -13.26 -5.40
N PHE A 35 8.46 -13.50 -4.99
CA PHE A 35 9.20 -14.72 -5.34
C PHE A 35 8.84 -15.95 -4.50
N GLY A 36 7.83 -15.86 -3.64
CA GLY A 36 7.37 -17.01 -2.85
C GLY A 36 8.25 -17.39 -1.65
N VAL A 37 9.17 -16.53 -1.22
CA VAL A 37 10.10 -16.80 -0.12
C VAL A 37 9.58 -16.16 1.17
N ASP A 38 8.42 -16.64 1.64
CA ASP A 38 7.63 -16.03 2.71
C ASP A 38 8.39 -15.83 4.03
N ALA A 39 9.17 -16.82 4.45
CA ALA A 39 9.94 -16.72 5.69
C ALA A 39 10.93 -15.55 5.66
N LYS A 40 11.55 -15.29 4.49
CA LYS A 40 12.44 -14.12 4.31
C LYS A 40 11.64 -12.83 4.21
N ALA A 41 10.50 -12.84 3.53
CA ALA A 41 9.60 -11.69 3.45
C ALA A 41 9.18 -11.22 4.84
N ILE A 42 8.70 -12.13 5.70
CA ILE A 42 8.29 -11.83 7.07
C ILE A 42 9.46 -11.29 7.90
N ARG A 43 10.65 -11.87 7.77
CA ARG A 43 11.83 -11.40 8.51
C ARG A 43 12.23 -9.98 8.12
N GLU A 44 12.35 -9.70 6.82
CA GLU A 44 12.70 -8.37 6.34
C GLU A 44 11.61 -7.34 6.62
N ALA A 45 10.32 -7.73 6.56
CA ALA A 45 9.20 -6.89 6.97
C ALA A 45 9.32 -6.45 8.43
N ARG A 46 9.63 -7.37 9.35
CA ARG A 46 9.86 -7.03 10.76
C ARG A 46 11.04 -6.09 10.96
N HIS A 47 12.13 -6.29 10.24
CA HIS A 47 13.28 -5.38 10.28
C HIS A 47 12.92 -4.00 9.73
N ALA A 48 12.20 -3.93 8.60
CA ALA A 48 11.72 -2.69 8.01
C ALA A 48 10.89 -1.87 9.00
N ILE A 49 9.94 -2.52 9.66
CA ILE A 49 9.05 -1.92 10.66
C ILE A 49 9.82 -1.45 11.89
N GLY A 50 10.78 -2.25 12.37
CA GLY A 50 11.61 -1.91 13.52
C GLY A 50 12.45 -0.65 13.30
N VAL A 51 12.94 -0.43 12.08
CA VAL A 51 13.77 0.72 11.71
C VAL A 51 12.95 1.90 11.22
N GLY A 52 12.07 1.69 10.23
CA GLY A 52 11.36 2.73 9.48
C GLY A 52 10.01 3.14 10.09
N LYS A 53 9.47 2.36 11.04
CA LYS A 53 8.16 2.63 11.68
C LYS A 53 7.07 2.95 10.66
N SER A 54 6.55 4.20 10.66
CA SER A 54 5.51 4.68 9.73
C SER A 54 5.91 4.63 8.26
N ASP A 55 7.19 4.77 7.96
CA ASP A 55 7.71 4.76 6.59
C ASP A 55 7.81 3.34 6.00
N ALA A 56 7.62 2.30 6.82
CA ALA A 56 7.65 0.91 6.40
C ALA A 56 6.28 0.34 6.00
N SER A 57 5.35 1.14 5.51
CA SER A 57 3.97 0.71 5.17
C SER A 57 3.93 -0.49 4.19
N LEU A 58 4.85 -0.55 3.24
CA LEU A 58 4.99 -1.68 2.31
C LEU A 58 5.48 -2.94 3.04
N GLY A 59 6.31 -2.79 4.09
CA GLY A 59 6.76 -3.90 4.94
C GLY A 59 5.61 -4.55 5.70
N TYR A 60 4.72 -3.75 6.30
CA TYR A 60 3.50 -4.28 6.92
C TYR A 60 2.64 -5.05 5.92
N TRP A 61 2.47 -4.51 4.72
CA TRP A 61 1.71 -5.14 3.66
C TRP A 61 2.31 -6.48 3.21
N ALA A 62 3.58 -6.48 2.84
CA ALA A 62 4.29 -7.67 2.37
C ALA A 62 4.39 -8.75 3.46
N GLY A 63 4.70 -8.33 4.69
CA GLY A 63 4.73 -9.22 5.85
C GLY A 63 3.38 -9.86 6.15
N GLY A 64 2.31 -9.08 6.07
CA GLY A 64 0.94 -9.56 6.26
C GLY A 64 0.52 -10.59 5.22
N LEU A 65 0.77 -10.32 3.94
CA LEU A 65 0.47 -11.27 2.86
C LEU A 65 1.31 -12.54 2.93
N ALA A 66 2.61 -12.42 3.23
CA ALA A 66 3.50 -13.56 3.40
C ALA A 66 3.08 -14.43 4.59
N ALA A 67 2.73 -13.82 5.72
CA ALA A 67 2.22 -14.52 6.90
C ALA A 67 0.88 -15.23 6.59
N TRP A 68 -0.04 -14.56 5.89
CA TRP A 68 -1.30 -15.17 5.45
C TRP A 68 -1.06 -16.39 4.56
N ARG A 69 -0.22 -16.27 3.54
CA ARG A 69 0.11 -17.37 2.61
C ARG A 69 0.77 -18.55 3.32
N SER A 70 1.54 -18.27 4.38
CA SER A 70 2.19 -19.28 5.23
C SER A 70 1.29 -19.81 6.36
N ALA A 71 -0.03 -19.53 6.32
CA ALA A 71 -1.01 -19.91 7.33
C ALA A 71 -0.72 -19.38 8.76
N GLN A 72 0.12 -18.37 8.92
CA GLN A 72 0.41 -17.68 10.19
C GLN A 72 -0.61 -16.55 10.39
N TYR A 73 -1.90 -16.90 10.58
CA TYR A 73 -3.01 -15.94 10.52
C TYR A 73 -2.98 -14.90 11.64
N ASP A 74 -2.56 -15.26 12.85
CA ASP A 74 -2.42 -14.30 13.96
C ASP A 74 -1.38 -13.24 13.65
N LEU A 75 -0.25 -13.66 13.07
CA LEU A 75 0.80 -12.75 12.64
C LEU A 75 0.35 -11.87 11.47
N ALA A 76 -0.36 -12.44 10.49
CA ALA A 76 -0.95 -11.68 9.40
C ALA A 76 -1.90 -10.59 9.93
N GLY A 77 -2.73 -10.95 10.91
CA GLY A 77 -3.62 -10.02 11.60
C GLY A 77 -2.88 -8.89 12.30
N GLN A 78 -1.76 -9.18 12.97
CA GLN A 78 -0.94 -8.13 13.59
C GLN A 78 -0.43 -7.12 12.55
N PHE A 79 0.12 -7.59 11.42
CA PHE A 79 0.59 -6.74 10.34
C PHE A 79 -0.53 -5.88 9.75
N PHE A 80 -1.67 -6.49 9.40
CA PHE A 80 -2.77 -5.76 8.75
C PHE A 80 -3.44 -4.75 9.69
N ARG A 81 -3.72 -5.10 10.94
CA ARG A 81 -4.27 -4.16 11.92
C ARG A 81 -3.33 -2.98 12.16
N SER A 82 -2.04 -3.25 12.36
CA SER A 82 -1.06 -2.17 12.49
C SER A 82 -0.99 -1.27 11.27
N LEU A 83 -1.19 -1.81 10.06
CA LEU A 83 -1.20 -1.03 8.83
C LEU A 83 -2.47 -0.16 8.69
N VAL A 84 -3.62 -0.64 9.18
CA VAL A 84 -4.87 0.16 9.25
C VAL A 84 -4.68 1.41 10.11
N ASP A 85 -3.99 1.24 11.25
CA ASP A 85 -3.80 2.31 12.25
C ASP A 85 -2.56 3.17 11.97
N LEU A 86 -1.79 2.85 10.93
CA LEU A 86 -0.53 3.52 10.64
C LEU A 86 -0.75 4.96 10.19
N PRO A 87 -0.13 5.97 10.85
CA PRO A 87 -0.22 7.35 10.40
C PRO A 87 0.34 7.55 9.00
N GLY A 88 -0.35 8.35 8.18
CA GLY A 88 0.13 8.72 6.84
C GLY A 88 0.00 7.62 5.78
N VAL A 89 -0.59 6.48 6.10
CA VAL A 89 -0.87 5.45 5.10
C VAL A 89 -1.89 5.96 4.08
N SER A 90 -1.68 5.66 2.81
CA SER A 90 -2.62 6.07 1.76
C SER A 90 -3.99 5.40 1.94
N PRO A 91 -5.09 6.11 1.60
CA PRO A 91 -6.45 5.59 1.76
C PRO A 91 -6.64 4.20 1.13
N GLY A 92 -6.21 4.00 -0.10
CA GLY A 92 -6.30 2.70 -0.78
C GLY A 92 -5.52 1.58 -0.09
N ARG A 93 -4.35 1.88 0.49
CA ARG A 93 -3.59 0.88 1.25
C ARG A 93 -4.24 0.57 2.59
N ARG A 94 -4.82 1.58 3.24
CA ARG A 94 -5.62 1.40 4.46
C ARG A 94 -6.82 0.51 4.21
N SER A 95 -7.57 0.76 3.12
CA SER A 95 -8.69 -0.07 2.67
C SER A 95 -8.26 -1.52 2.44
N ALA A 96 -7.14 -1.73 1.73
CA ALA A 96 -6.58 -3.06 1.50
C ALA A 96 -6.24 -3.77 2.82
N ALA A 97 -5.56 -3.09 3.74
CA ALA A 97 -5.19 -3.63 5.04
C ALA A 97 -6.44 -4.01 5.88
N ALA A 98 -7.45 -3.14 5.89
CA ALA A 98 -8.71 -3.39 6.59
C ALA A 98 -9.45 -4.60 6.00
N PHE A 99 -9.49 -4.73 4.66
CA PHE A 99 -10.08 -5.90 4.03
C PHE A 99 -9.36 -7.21 4.43
N TRP A 100 -8.05 -7.22 4.50
CA TRP A 100 -7.30 -8.38 4.94
C TRP A 100 -7.42 -8.64 6.45
N ALA A 101 -7.51 -7.59 7.28
CA ALA A 101 -7.82 -7.73 8.70
C ALA A 101 -9.21 -8.34 8.90
N HIS A 102 -10.23 -7.90 8.13
CA HIS A 102 -11.55 -8.55 8.08
C HIS A 102 -11.43 -10.04 7.82
N ARG A 103 -10.67 -10.48 6.82
CA ARG A 103 -10.50 -11.89 6.50
C ARG A 103 -9.88 -12.70 7.65
N VAL A 104 -8.92 -12.10 8.37
CA VAL A 104 -8.32 -12.73 9.57
C VAL A 104 -9.35 -12.90 10.67
N GLU A 105 -10.11 -11.85 10.99
CA GLU A 105 -11.13 -11.88 12.04
C GLU A 105 -12.27 -12.86 11.69
N LEU A 106 -12.68 -12.89 10.42
CA LEU A 106 -13.68 -13.83 9.93
C LEU A 106 -13.21 -15.29 10.13
N ARG A 107 -11.95 -15.58 9.80
CA ARG A 107 -11.36 -16.90 10.00
C ARG A 107 -11.25 -17.28 11.48
N ALA A 108 -11.01 -16.30 12.35
CA ALA A 108 -10.95 -16.48 13.80
C ALA A 108 -12.35 -16.62 14.46
N GLY A 109 -13.44 -16.47 13.70
CA GLY A 109 -14.81 -16.51 14.22
C GLY A 109 -15.26 -15.20 14.88
N ASN A 110 -14.49 -14.11 14.77
CA ASN A 110 -14.78 -12.81 15.38
C ASN A 110 -15.69 -11.97 14.48
N ALA A 111 -16.94 -12.35 14.33
CA ALA A 111 -17.88 -11.72 13.39
C ALA A 111 -18.00 -10.20 13.56
N ALA A 112 -18.07 -9.70 14.80
CA ALA A 112 -18.21 -8.28 15.08
C ALA A 112 -17.00 -7.47 14.56
N LYS A 113 -15.77 -7.89 14.91
CA LYS A 113 -14.54 -7.25 14.40
C LYS A 113 -14.36 -7.40 12.91
N SER A 114 -14.77 -8.53 12.36
CA SER A 114 -14.76 -8.78 10.92
C SER A 114 -15.59 -7.72 10.17
N ILE A 115 -16.82 -7.45 10.63
CA ILE A 115 -17.70 -6.42 10.04
C ILE A 115 -17.11 -5.01 10.24
N GLU A 116 -16.52 -4.73 11.40
CA GLU A 116 -15.87 -3.45 11.67
C GLU A 116 -14.76 -3.16 10.64
N TYR A 117 -13.83 -4.09 10.43
CA TYR A 117 -12.77 -3.92 9.44
C TYR A 117 -13.28 -3.87 8.01
N LEU A 118 -14.31 -4.64 7.68
CA LEU A 118 -14.96 -4.58 6.37
C LEU A 118 -15.59 -3.19 6.12
N THR A 119 -16.18 -2.60 7.15
CA THR A 119 -16.75 -1.25 7.09
C THR A 119 -15.66 -0.19 6.89
N ILE A 120 -14.51 -0.33 7.56
CA ILE A 120 -13.36 0.55 7.33
C ILE A 120 -12.87 0.45 5.87
N ALA A 121 -12.75 -0.77 5.34
CA ALA A 121 -12.35 -0.97 3.95
C ALA A 121 -13.32 -0.30 2.96
N ALA A 122 -14.63 -0.38 3.21
CA ALA A 122 -15.69 0.16 2.36
C ALA A 122 -15.74 1.70 2.29
N GLN A 123 -15.01 2.42 3.17
CA GLN A 123 -14.95 3.88 3.16
C GLN A 123 -14.24 4.43 1.91
N GLU A 124 -13.29 3.66 1.36
CA GLU A 124 -12.52 4.06 0.18
C GLU A 124 -13.22 3.63 -1.12
N ILE A 125 -14.07 4.50 -1.63
CA ILE A 125 -14.97 4.22 -2.77
C ILE A 125 -14.17 3.89 -4.05
N ASP A 126 -13.08 4.60 -4.28
CA ASP A 126 -12.29 4.52 -5.51
C ASP A 126 -11.18 3.46 -5.44
N SER A 127 -11.19 2.60 -4.42
CA SER A 127 -10.23 1.51 -4.29
C SER A 127 -10.85 0.16 -4.62
N PHE A 128 -10.04 -0.75 -5.18
CA PHE A 128 -10.46 -2.12 -5.44
C PHE A 128 -11.01 -2.81 -4.18
N TYR A 129 -10.30 -2.70 -3.05
CA TYR A 129 -10.74 -3.33 -1.81
C TYR A 129 -11.96 -2.65 -1.19
N GLY A 130 -12.12 -1.34 -1.39
CA GLY A 130 -13.32 -0.62 -0.99
C GLY A 130 -14.55 -1.07 -1.78
N ALA A 131 -14.43 -1.27 -3.08
CA ALA A 131 -15.51 -1.79 -3.91
C ALA A 131 -15.90 -3.22 -3.48
N VAL A 132 -14.92 -4.11 -3.28
CA VAL A 132 -15.16 -5.50 -2.82
C VAL A 132 -15.80 -5.51 -1.42
N ALA A 133 -15.35 -4.63 -0.51
CA ALA A 133 -15.91 -4.53 0.83
C ALA A 133 -17.36 -4.05 0.82
N ARG A 134 -17.70 -3.07 -0.03
CA ARG A 134 -19.07 -2.61 -0.20
C ARG A 134 -20.00 -3.69 -0.73
N GLU A 135 -19.56 -4.42 -1.75
CA GLU A 135 -20.30 -5.56 -2.28
C GLU A 135 -20.57 -6.60 -1.18
N ALA A 136 -19.54 -6.94 -0.39
CA ALA A 136 -19.67 -7.88 0.73
C ALA A 136 -20.62 -7.40 1.85
N LEU A 137 -20.79 -6.07 2.00
CA LEU A 137 -21.75 -5.44 2.91
C LEU A 137 -23.15 -5.27 2.30
N GLY A 138 -23.39 -5.73 1.07
CA GLY A 138 -24.65 -5.55 0.34
C GLY A 138 -24.90 -4.10 -0.09
N GLN A 139 -23.89 -3.25 -0.12
CA GLN A 139 -23.98 -1.86 -0.56
C GLN A 139 -23.81 -1.77 -2.08
N LYS A 140 -24.58 -0.90 -2.73
CA LYS A 140 -24.42 -0.67 -4.16
C LYS A 140 -23.06 -0.03 -4.46
N VAL A 141 -22.31 -0.66 -5.35
CA VAL A 141 -21.05 -0.11 -5.88
C VAL A 141 -21.39 0.62 -7.19
N ALA A 142 -21.50 1.94 -7.12
CA ALA A 142 -21.64 2.77 -8.32
C ALA A 142 -20.22 3.09 -8.84
N LEU A 143 -19.73 2.29 -9.79
CA LEU A 143 -18.52 2.64 -10.51
C LEU A 143 -18.90 3.64 -11.61
N SER A 144 -18.41 4.88 -11.50
CA SER A 144 -18.49 5.84 -12.60
C SER A 144 -17.23 5.71 -13.45
N PHE A 145 -17.42 5.40 -14.73
CA PHE A 145 -16.36 5.39 -15.73
C PHE A 145 -16.34 6.70 -16.53
N ASP A 146 -17.12 7.70 -16.09
CA ASP A 146 -17.11 8.98 -16.73
C ASP A 146 -15.77 9.68 -16.51
N LEU A 147 -15.16 10.10 -17.61
CA LEU A 147 -13.96 10.91 -17.54
C LEU A 147 -14.30 12.23 -16.85
N PRO A 148 -13.53 12.66 -15.84
CA PRO A 148 -13.78 13.95 -15.21
C PRO A 148 -13.69 15.05 -16.28
N LEU A 149 -14.75 15.86 -16.38
CA LEU A 149 -14.75 17.02 -17.29
C LEU A 149 -13.64 17.97 -16.86
N MET A 150 -12.64 18.13 -17.71
CA MET A 150 -11.58 19.11 -17.52
C MET A 150 -12.15 20.52 -17.74
N HIS A 151 -12.62 21.13 -16.66
CA HIS A 151 -13.11 22.51 -16.73
C HIS A 151 -11.99 23.47 -17.12
N GLY A 152 -12.29 24.46 -17.97
CA GLY A 152 -11.31 25.42 -18.47
C GLY A 152 -10.48 26.11 -17.38
N ARG A 153 -11.09 26.36 -16.20
CA ARG A 153 -10.37 26.87 -15.02
C ARG A 153 -9.26 25.93 -14.51
N PHE A 154 -9.47 24.63 -14.55
CA PHE A 154 -8.46 23.66 -14.14
C PHE A 154 -7.33 23.56 -15.18
N ILE A 155 -7.66 23.62 -16.47
CA ILE A 155 -6.68 23.66 -17.55
C ILE A 155 -5.82 24.91 -17.43
N ALA A 156 -6.43 26.09 -17.23
CA ALA A 156 -5.72 27.34 -17.04
C ALA A 156 -4.83 27.33 -15.79
N TRP A 157 -5.32 26.77 -14.69
CA TRP A 157 -4.55 26.61 -13.45
C TRP A 157 -3.33 25.68 -13.64
N LEU A 158 -3.49 24.58 -14.39
CA LEU A 158 -2.42 23.65 -14.69
C LEU A 158 -1.40 24.28 -15.65
N ALA A 159 -1.86 24.98 -16.70
CA ALA A 159 -1.01 25.67 -17.67
C ALA A 159 -0.18 26.82 -17.06
N ALA A 160 -0.64 27.40 -15.96
CA ALA A 160 0.11 28.43 -15.25
C ALA A 160 1.30 27.86 -14.44
N ARG A 161 1.45 26.55 -14.33
CA ARG A 161 2.52 25.89 -13.56
C ARG A 161 3.60 25.32 -14.47
N PRO A 162 4.90 25.36 -14.07
CA PRO A 162 6.00 24.81 -14.87
C PRO A 162 5.82 23.34 -15.23
N GLY A 163 5.25 22.52 -14.31
CA GLY A 163 4.93 21.12 -14.57
C GLY A 163 3.85 20.96 -15.62
N GLY A 164 2.77 21.74 -15.54
CA GLY A 164 1.69 21.74 -16.52
C GLY A 164 2.14 22.19 -17.91
N GLN A 165 2.98 23.22 -17.99
CA GLN A 165 3.54 23.69 -19.26
C GLN A 165 4.37 22.59 -19.94
N ARG A 166 5.23 21.88 -19.16
CA ARG A 166 5.97 20.73 -19.66
C ARG A 166 5.06 19.60 -20.14
N MET A 167 4.04 19.28 -19.37
CA MET A 167 3.04 18.27 -19.73
C MET A 167 2.38 18.63 -21.07
N PHE A 168 1.87 19.86 -21.23
CA PHE A 168 1.25 20.29 -22.48
C PHE A 168 2.23 20.28 -23.65
N GLY A 169 3.49 20.70 -23.43
CA GLY A 169 4.53 20.60 -24.45
C GLY A 169 4.79 19.15 -24.90
N LEU A 170 4.86 18.22 -23.96
CA LEU A 170 5.03 16.79 -24.27
C LEU A 170 3.84 16.22 -25.03
N LEU A 171 2.62 16.59 -24.66
CA LEU A 171 1.39 16.18 -25.37
C LEU A 171 1.39 16.72 -26.82
N GLN A 172 1.82 17.95 -27.05
CA GLN A 172 1.89 18.54 -28.40
C GLN A 172 2.84 17.80 -29.33
N ILE A 173 3.93 17.24 -28.80
CA ILE A 173 4.87 16.42 -29.59
C ILE A 173 4.51 14.91 -29.60
N GLY A 174 3.34 14.55 -29.07
CA GLY A 174 2.86 13.16 -29.04
C GLY A 174 3.53 12.27 -28.00
N ASN A 175 4.33 12.81 -27.08
CA ASN A 175 4.96 12.03 -26.01
C ASN A 175 4.02 11.92 -24.81
N THR A 176 3.00 11.07 -24.95
CA THR A 176 2.00 10.84 -23.88
C THR A 176 2.53 10.03 -22.71
N HIS A 177 3.64 9.30 -22.89
CA HIS A 177 4.23 8.48 -21.82
C HIS A 177 4.98 9.32 -20.78
N SER A 178 5.50 10.48 -21.18
CA SER A 178 6.27 11.38 -20.30
C SER A 178 5.47 12.62 -19.86
N ALA A 179 4.23 12.78 -20.37
CA ALA A 179 3.31 13.85 -20.00
C ALA A 179 2.48 13.46 -18.78
#